data_16daaff4c617817948875d474ac94de6
#
_entry.id   16daaff4c617817948875d474ac94de6
#
_cell.length_a   1.000
_cell.length_b   1.000
_cell.length_c   1.000
_cell.angle_alpha   90.00
_cell.angle_beta   90.00
_cell.angle_gamma   90.00
#
_symmetry.space_group_name_H-M   'P 1'
#
loop_
_entity.id
_entity.type
_entity.pdbx_description
1 polymer ?
#
loop_
_entity_poly.entity_id
_entity_poly.type
_entity_poly.pdbx_seq_one_letter_code
_entity_poly.pdbx_strand_id
1 'polypeptide(L)'
;MEFDEYQTEARKTAVYPPDVGLQYTTLGLAGEAGEVANKVKKVLRGDGAIDKDAIQGELGDVLWYISNLATELGISMDDIAKENLAKLRDRMARGVLKGSGDNR
;
A
#
# COMPACT_ATOMS: atom_id res chain seq x y z
N MET A 1 -8.66 12.90 -8.02
CA MET A 1 -8.27 11.67 -8.72
C MET A 1 -8.89 10.46 -8.02
N GLU A 2 -9.52 9.58 -8.77
CA GLU A 2 -10.10 8.35 -8.25
C GLU A 2 -9.07 7.23 -8.22
N PHE A 3 -9.31 6.20 -7.39
CA PHE A 3 -8.40 5.05 -7.33
C PHE A 3 -8.25 4.32 -8.66
N ASP A 4 -9.34 4.16 -9.40
CA ASP A 4 -9.28 3.47 -10.70
C ASP A 4 -8.48 4.27 -11.73
N GLU A 5 -8.57 5.58 -11.69
CA GLU A 5 -7.74 6.45 -12.54
C GLU A 5 -6.27 6.30 -12.18
N TYR A 6 -5.95 6.32 -10.89
CA TYR A 6 -4.57 6.10 -10.44
C TYR A 6 -4.05 4.73 -10.93
N GLN A 7 -4.85 3.68 -10.75
CA GLN A 7 -4.45 2.32 -11.13
C GLN A 7 -4.15 2.23 -12.63
N THR A 8 -4.99 2.84 -13.46
CA THR A 8 -4.79 2.87 -14.91
C THR A 8 -3.50 3.61 -15.26
N GLU A 9 -3.27 4.77 -14.67
CA GLU A 9 -2.09 5.57 -14.96
C GLU A 9 -0.81 4.93 -14.42
N ALA A 10 -0.85 4.37 -13.22
CA ALA A 10 0.29 3.66 -12.63
C ALA A 10 0.70 2.47 -13.50
N ARG A 11 -0.27 1.75 -14.07
CA ARG A 11 0.03 0.59 -14.93
C ARG A 11 0.86 0.98 -16.15
N LYS A 12 0.70 2.17 -16.67
CA LYS A 12 1.47 2.65 -17.83
C LYS A 12 2.97 2.74 -17.55
N THR A 13 3.36 2.82 -16.29
CA THR A 13 4.76 2.90 -15.87
C THR A 13 5.33 1.56 -15.42
N ALA A 14 4.57 0.48 -15.52
CA ALA A 14 4.96 -0.85 -15.08
C ALA A 14 5.80 -1.54 -16.17
N VAL A 15 7.11 -1.34 -16.09
CA VAL A 15 8.06 -1.85 -17.10
C VAL A 15 8.89 -3.06 -16.61
N TYR A 16 8.50 -3.67 -15.51
CA TYR A 16 9.14 -4.89 -15.00
C TYR A 16 8.81 -6.10 -15.91
N PRO A 17 9.58 -7.20 -15.82
CA PRO A 17 9.32 -8.39 -16.65
C PRO A 17 7.90 -8.94 -16.39
N PRO A 18 7.09 -9.09 -17.44
CA PRO A 18 5.67 -9.44 -17.24
C PRO A 18 5.43 -10.85 -16.69
N ASP A 19 6.32 -11.78 -16.90
CA ASP A 19 6.19 -13.17 -16.44
C ASP A 19 6.43 -13.33 -14.93
N VAL A 20 6.99 -12.33 -14.26
CA VAL A 20 7.24 -12.34 -12.82
C VAL A 20 6.52 -11.20 -12.09
N GLY A 21 5.46 -10.66 -12.71
CA GLY A 21 4.77 -9.48 -12.19
C GLY A 21 4.23 -9.64 -10.77
N LEU A 22 3.65 -10.79 -10.44
CA LEU A 22 3.14 -11.04 -9.10
C LEU A 22 4.26 -11.03 -8.07
N GLN A 23 5.34 -11.74 -8.33
CA GLN A 23 6.49 -11.81 -7.43
C GLN A 23 7.17 -10.46 -7.30
N TYR A 24 7.38 -9.78 -8.43
CA TYR A 24 8.04 -8.46 -8.45
C TYR A 24 7.28 -7.44 -7.62
N THR A 25 5.97 -7.33 -7.83
CA THR A 25 5.16 -6.33 -7.12
C THR A 25 5.01 -6.66 -5.63
N THR A 26 4.93 -7.94 -5.27
CA THR A 26 4.86 -8.37 -3.87
C THR A 26 6.15 -8.02 -3.13
N LEU A 27 7.30 -8.33 -3.72
CA LEU A 27 8.60 -8.01 -3.12
C LEU A 27 8.82 -6.51 -3.04
N GLY A 28 8.43 -5.78 -4.09
CA GLY A 28 8.55 -4.32 -4.11
C GLY A 28 7.70 -3.65 -3.04
N LEU A 29 6.47 -4.15 -2.82
CA LEU A 29 5.60 -3.65 -1.76
C LEU A 29 6.26 -3.78 -0.39
N ALA A 30 6.81 -4.95 -0.08
CA ALA A 30 7.51 -5.18 1.18
C ALA A 30 8.75 -4.29 1.31
N GLY A 31 9.52 -4.16 0.23
CA GLY A 31 10.72 -3.34 0.20
C GLY A 31 10.43 -1.85 0.46
N GLU A 32 9.44 -1.29 -0.21
CA GLU A 32 9.09 0.12 -0.04
C GLU A 32 8.45 0.39 1.32
N ALA A 33 7.66 -0.53 1.85
CA ALA A 33 7.17 -0.43 3.22
C ALA A 33 8.34 -0.39 4.21
N GLY A 34 9.38 -1.19 3.96
CA GLY A 34 10.61 -1.18 4.74
C GLY A 34 11.37 0.15 4.66
N GLU A 35 11.33 0.83 3.51
CA GLU A 35 11.95 2.15 3.37
C GLU A 35 11.26 3.20 4.25
N VAL A 36 9.93 3.15 4.35
CA VAL A 36 9.19 4.00 5.29
C VAL A 36 9.66 3.72 6.72
N ALA A 37 9.71 2.44 7.09
CA ALA A 37 10.16 2.01 8.42
C ALA A 37 11.58 2.49 8.72
N ASN A 38 12.50 2.39 7.76
CA ASN A 38 13.87 2.85 7.92
C ASN A 38 13.96 4.34 8.19
N LYS A 39 13.19 5.15 7.48
CA LYS A 39 13.20 6.61 7.67
C LYS A 39 12.72 7.00 9.06
N VAL A 40 11.69 6.35 9.57
CA VAL A 40 11.18 6.59 10.92
C VAL A 40 12.18 6.08 11.97
N LYS A 41 12.75 4.90 11.77
CA LYS A 41 13.75 4.32 12.68
C LYS A 41 14.96 5.25 12.88
N LYS A 42 15.43 5.86 11.79
CA LYS A 42 16.57 6.78 11.87
C LYS A 42 16.27 8.00 12.73
N VAL A 43 15.04 8.52 12.66
CA VAL A 43 14.61 9.61 13.53
C VAL A 43 14.62 9.18 15.00
N LEU A 44 14.11 7.98 15.30
CA LEU A 44 14.11 7.44 16.66
C LEU A 44 15.53 7.26 17.19
N ARG A 45 16.49 6.95 16.31
CA ARG A 45 17.89 6.81 16.64
C ARG A 45 18.59 8.16 16.87
N GLY A 46 17.95 9.26 16.55
CA GLY A 46 18.50 10.61 16.72
C GLY A 46 19.18 11.19 15.49
N ASP A 47 18.96 10.62 14.31
CA ASP A 47 19.59 11.07 13.07
C ASP A 47 18.83 12.23 12.40
N GLY A 48 18.07 13.00 13.13
CA GLY A 48 17.36 14.15 12.61
C GLY A 48 15.86 14.10 12.86
N ALA A 49 15.12 14.96 12.19
CA ALA A 49 13.66 15.07 12.30
C ALA A 49 12.99 14.32 11.16
N ILE A 50 11.68 14.08 11.28
CA ILE A 50 10.85 13.51 10.22
C ILE A 50 10.91 14.42 9.01
N ASP A 51 11.27 13.86 7.86
CA ASP A 51 11.21 14.50 6.55
C ASP A 51 9.92 14.05 5.86
N LYS A 52 8.89 14.89 5.93
CA LYS A 52 7.57 14.55 5.39
C LYS A 52 7.60 14.34 3.88
N ASP A 53 8.39 15.11 3.15
CA ASP A 53 8.46 14.99 1.69
C ASP A 53 9.11 13.66 1.28
N ALA A 54 10.16 13.26 1.98
CA ALA A 54 10.82 11.98 1.73
C ALA A 54 9.88 10.81 2.04
N ILE A 55 9.15 10.88 3.15
CA ILE A 55 8.17 9.83 3.52
C ILE A 55 7.02 9.82 2.52
N GLN A 56 6.54 10.98 2.08
CA GLN A 56 5.50 11.06 1.05
C GLN A 56 5.94 10.34 -0.23
N GLY A 57 7.20 10.52 -0.64
CA GLY A 57 7.75 9.81 -1.79
C GLY A 57 7.70 8.30 -1.62
N GLU A 58 8.13 7.81 -0.44
CA GLU A 58 8.09 6.36 -0.17
C GLU A 58 6.65 5.83 -0.08
N LEU A 59 5.73 6.59 0.48
CA LEU A 59 4.32 6.22 0.49
C LEU A 59 3.75 6.13 -0.92
N GLY A 60 4.18 7.03 -1.81
CA GLY A 60 3.83 6.96 -3.21
C GLY A 60 4.32 5.66 -3.86
N ASP A 61 5.55 5.25 -3.55
CA ASP A 61 6.11 3.99 -4.06
C ASP A 61 5.35 2.79 -3.52
N VAL A 62 4.96 2.80 -2.24
CA VAL A 62 4.09 1.76 -1.67
C VAL A 62 2.77 1.70 -2.42
N LEU A 63 2.15 2.85 -2.67
CA LEU A 63 0.88 2.92 -3.40
C LEU A 63 1.01 2.36 -4.81
N TRP A 64 2.13 2.66 -5.50
CA TRP A 64 2.41 2.16 -6.85
C TRP A 64 2.47 0.63 -6.86
N TYR A 65 3.17 0.02 -5.88
CA TYR A 65 3.25 -1.43 -5.79
C TYR A 65 1.92 -2.07 -5.42
N ILE A 66 1.13 -1.46 -4.52
CA ILE A 66 -0.23 -1.94 -4.23
C ILE A 66 -1.07 -1.95 -5.51
N SER A 67 -1.02 -0.85 -6.26
CA SER A 67 -1.77 -0.70 -7.50
C SER A 67 -1.40 -1.77 -8.53
N ASN A 68 -0.11 -1.96 -8.77
CA ASN A 68 0.34 -2.92 -9.76
C ASN A 68 0.14 -4.36 -9.31
N LEU A 69 0.28 -4.66 -8.02
CA LEU A 69 -0.06 -5.98 -7.49
C LEU A 69 -1.55 -6.27 -7.69
N ALA A 70 -2.41 -5.30 -7.43
CA ALA A 70 -3.85 -5.44 -7.67
C ALA A 70 -4.11 -5.74 -9.16
N THR A 71 -3.45 -5.04 -10.07
CA THR A 71 -3.59 -5.27 -11.51
C THR A 71 -3.11 -6.67 -11.90
N GLU A 72 -1.99 -7.15 -11.33
CA GLU A 72 -1.50 -8.51 -11.57
C GLU A 72 -2.52 -9.57 -11.15
N LEU A 73 -3.30 -9.29 -10.12
CA LEU A 73 -4.33 -10.21 -9.62
C LEU A 73 -5.72 -9.97 -10.23
N GLY A 74 -5.86 -8.99 -11.12
CA GLY A 74 -7.15 -8.64 -11.70
C GLY A 74 -8.12 -8.00 -10.72
N ILE A 75 -7.62 -7.29 -9.72
CA ILE A 75 -8.40 -6.64 -8.66
C ILE A 75 -8.35 -5.13 -8.84
N SER A 76 -9.49 -4.45 -8.66
CA SER A 76 -9.54 -2.99 -8.72
C SER A 76 -9.13 -2.39 -7.36
N MET A 77 -8.34 -1.31 -7.40
CA MET A 77 -7.99 -0.57 -6.17
C MET A 77 -9.23 0.00 -5.48
N ASP A 78 -10.22 0.43 -6.26
CA ASP A 78 -11.46 0.94 -5.70
C ASP A 78 -12.17 -0.15 -4.88
N ASP A 79 -12.21 -1.38 -5.39
CA ASP A 79 -12.78 -2.51 -4.66
C ASP A 79 -12.01 -2.83 -3.38
N ILE A 80 -10.69 -2.76 -3.42
CA ILE A 80 -9.86 -2.94 -2.21
C ILE A 80 -10.25 -1.91 -1.15
N ALA A 81 -10.37 -0.66 -1.55
CA ALA A 81 -10.72 0.44 -0.63
C ALA A 81 -12.13 0.27 -0.07
N LYS A 82 -13.11 -0.04 -0.92
CA LYS A 82 -14.51 -0.24 -0.52
C LYS A 82 -14.64 -1.41 0.44
N GLU A 83 -14.03 -2.53 0.14
CA GLU A 83 -14.09 -3.72 0.99
C GLU A 83 -13.43 -3.48 2.34
N ASN A 84 -12.30 -2.79 2.35
CA ASN A 84 -11.63 -2.43 3.59
C ASN A 84 -12.50 -1.53 4.46
N LEU A 85 -13.12 -0.49 3.90
CA LEU A 85 -14.01 0.39 4.65
C LEU A 85 -15.23 -0.34 5.16
N ALA A 86 -15.84 -1.21 4.36
CA ALA A 86 -17.00 -2.00 4.78
C ALA A 86 -16.66 -2.90 5.97
N LYS A 87 -15.51 -3.56 5.92
CA LYS A 87 -14.99 -4.40 7.01
C LYS A 87 -14.80 -3.60 8.29
N LEU A 88 -14.17 -2.44 8.20
CA LEU A 88 -13.91 -1.58 9.36
C LEU A 88 -15.20 -1.02 9.97
N ARG A 89 -16.15 -0.61 9.14
CA ARG A 89 -17.46 -0.13 9.59
C ARG A 89 -18.25 -1.22 10.30
N ASP A 90 -18.20 -2.44 9.77
CA ASP A 90 -18.85 -3.60 10.40
C ASP A 90 -18.23 -3.89 11.77
N ARG A 91 -16.89 -3.91 11.87
CA ARG A 91 -16.20 -4.13 13.15
C ARG A 91 -16.52 -3.04 14.17
N MET A 92 -16.61 -1.78 13.73
CA MET A 92 -16.99 -0.68 14.60
C MET A 92 -18.41 -0.87 15.14
N ALA A 93 -19.36 -1.24 14.26
CA ALA A 93 -20.76 -1.45 14.64
C ALA A 93 -20.91 -2.61 15.62
N ARG A 94 -20.07 -3.67 15.50
CA ARG A 94 -20.10 -4.83 16.40
C ARG A 94 -19.24 -4.65 17.65
N GLY A 95 -18.53 -3.52 17.79
CA GLY A 95 -17.69 -3.25 18.96
C GLY A 95 -16.39 -4.06 19.02
N VAL A 96 -15.91 -4.60 17.88
CA VAL A 96 -14.70 -5.44 17.84
C VAL A 96 -13.56 -4.79 17.03
N LEU A 97 -13.61 -3.48 16.84
CA LEU A 97 -12.62 -2.76 16.04
C LEU A 97 -11.20 -2.94 16.60
N LYS A 98 -11.04 -2.98 17.92
CA LYS A 98 -9.75 -3.14 18.61
C LYS A 98 -9.31 -4.60 18.76
N GLY A 99 -10.06 -5.55 18.22
CA GLY A 99 -9.67 -6.95 18.30
C GLY A 99 -8.49 -7.29 17.42
N SER A 100 -8.18 -8.57 17.28
CA SER A 100 -7.13 -9.07 16.42
C SER A 100 -7.66 -10.10 15.43
N GLY A 101 -6.95 -10.30 14.35
CA GLY A 101 -7.35 -11.23 13.30
C GLY A 101 -8.32 -10.61 12.31
N ASP A 102 -8.26 -11.08 11.07
CA ASP A 102 -9.05 -10.49 9.99
C ASP A 102 -10.49 -10.96 9.97
N ASN A 103 -10.80 -12.03 10.68
CA ASN A 103 -12.15 -12.61 10.74
C ASN A 103 -12.93 -12.23 12.01
N ARG A 104 -12.44 -11.27 12.78
CA ARG A 104 -13.14 -10.84 13.99
C ARG A 104 -14.44 -10.03 13.67
#